data_abc4ece7765d82b4ba2eca97da6b9f2c
#
_entry.id   abc4ece7765d82b4ba2eca97da6b9f2c
#
_cell.length_a   1.000
_cell.length_b   1.000
_cell.length_c   1.000
_cell.angle_alpha   90.00
_cell.angle_beta   90.00
_cell.angle_gamma   90.00
#
_symmetry.space_group_name_H-M   'P 1'
#
loop_
_entity.id
_entity.type
_entity.pdbx_description
1 polymer ?
#
loop_
_entity_poly.entity_id
_entity_poly.type
_entity_poly.pdbx_seq_one_letter_code
_entity_poly.pdbx_strand_id
1 'polypeptide(L)'
;MHIKQLRSFLTVADSGSVTATAEQLHMTQSGVSRQIATLEDELGFSLFDRLRGRLVLNRRGLAFRRHVRQTMDSVDHLPRAARAIADGVFNRVNVVATSSIIHGLLPPAIAQYVAQWPGLPPRVIMRSLREISDSAPEEDFDLVLAPMPIPLPRFRLIEKIDFELYLAGPVGSLPEDDAPIDLGSLEGVPFISLDPFATYQEGIETMLAETGVEVTYVCETSSVVTAAQLVRSGVGCAFLDPFISSLVRGPGIRVVSVRQKLMHAYGIYAPSSGPLSHEATQFLELVLDYVHSAQGSASQSNLET
;
A
#
# COMPACT_ATOMS: atom_id res chain seq x y z
N MET A 1 26.40 15.17 -10.48
CA MET A 1 26.03 13.96 -9.72
C MET A 1 25.94 12.77 -10.68
N HIS A 2 26.63 11.64 -10.41
CA HIS A 2 26.70 10.48 -11.27
C HIS A 2 26.31 9.19 -10.54
N ILE A 3 25.77 8.21 -11.26
CA ILE A 3 25.36 6.89 -10.71
C ILE A 3 26.48 6.21 -9.90
N LYS A 4 27.74 6.32 -10.36
CA LYS A 4 28.89 5.74 -9.64
C LYS A 4 29.09 6.37 -8.24
N GLN A 5 28.89 7.69 -8.10
CA GLN A 5 28.98 8.39 -6.83
C GLN A 5 27.85 7.94 -5.88
N LEU A 6 26.61 7.82 -6.40
CA LEU A 6 25.46 7.34 -5.64
C LEU A 6 25.65 5.91 -5.15
N ARG A 7 26.18 5.03 -5.99
CA ARG A 7 26.49 3.64 -5.63
C ARG A 7 27.57 3.57 -4.56
N SER A 8 28.65 4.33 -4.70
CA SER A 8 29.69 4.44 -3.66
C SER A 8 29.14 4.98 -2.33
N PHE A 9 28.27 5.98 -2.38
CA PHE A 9 27.62 6.52 -1.21
C PHE A 9 26.79 5.46 -0.47
N LEU A 10 25.93 4.72 -1.17
CA LEU A 10 25.12 3.66 -0.56
C LEU A 10 25.99 2.55 0.04
N THR A 11 27.01 2.11 -0.68
CA THR A 11 27.90 1.05 -0.20
C THR A 11 28.72 1.48 1.02
N VAL A 12 29.19 2.74 1.08
CA VAL A 12 29.84 3.30 2.28
C VAL A 12 28.83 3.42 3.43
N ALA A 13 27.61 3.84 3.13
CA ALA A 13 26.54 3.97 4.13
C ALA A 13 26.16 2.62 4.76
N ASP A 14 26.24 1.53 4.01
CA ASP A 14 25.92 0.17 4.47
C ASP A 14 27.11 -0.49 5.20
N SER A 15 28.35 -0.30 4.73
CA SER A 15 29.56 -0.91 5.31
C SER A 15 30.20 -0.10 6.44
N GLY A 16 29.99 1.23 6.47
CA GLY A 16 30.69 2.16 7.35
C GLY A 16 32.20 2.30 7.06
N SER A 17 32.70 1.75 5.93
CA SER A 17 34.13 1.63 5.61
C SER A 17 34.41 1.88 4.14
N VAL A 18 35.31 2.84 3.89
CA VAL A 18 35.82 3.11 2.53
C VAL A 18 36.62 1.92 1.99
N THR A 19 37.36 1.22 2.84
CA THR A 19 38.16 0.04 2.46
C THR A 19 37.27 -1.09 1.98
N ALA A 20 36.26 -1.47 2.78
CA ALA A 20 35.31 -2.53 2.41
C ALA A 20 34.53 -2.15 1.15
N THR A 21 34.15 -0.88 1.01
CA THR A 21 33.48 -0.38 -0.18
C THR A 21 34.37 -0.48 -1.43
N ALA A 22 35.66 -0.14 -1.30
CA ALA A 22 36.62 -0.21 -2.38
C ALA A 22 36.79 -1.67 -2.89
N GLU A 23 36.86 -2.62 -1.97
CA GLU A 23 36.90 -4.05 -2.31
C GLU A 23 35.62 -4.51 -3.01
N GLN A 24 34.46 -4.18 -2.44
CA GLN A 24 33.15 -4.57 -2.98
C GLN A 24 32.87 -3.98 -4.37
N LEU A 25 33.30 -2.77 -4.63
CA LEU A 25 33.09 -2.08 -5.92
C LEU A 25 34.26 -2.23 -6.90
N HIS A 26 35.30 -3.03 -6.55
CA HIS A 26 36.53 -3.20 -7.33
C HIS A 26 37.20 -1.85 -7.67
N MET A 27 37.32 -1.00 -6.67
CA MET A 27 37.90 0.35 -6.78
C MET A 27 39.07 0.52 -5.81
N THR A 28 39.83 1.62 -5.97
CA THR A 28 40.81 2.04 -4.97
C THR A 28 40.11 2.81 -3.84
N GLN A 29 40.65 2.76 -2.64
CA GLN A 29 40.15 3.56 -1.50
C GLN A 29 40.14 5.06 -1.80
N SER A 30 41.18 5.55 -2.47
CA SER A 30 41.27 6.95 -2.92
C SER A 30 40.17 7.28 -3.95
N GLY A 31 39.80 6.33 -4.81
CA GLY A 31 38.71 6.47 -5.77
C GLY A 31 37.35 6.60 -5.10
N VAL A 32 37.04 5.73 -4.13
CA VAL A 32 35.81 5.81 -3.35
C VAL A 32 35.76 7.12 -2.54
N SER A 33 36.83 7.47 -1.83
CA SER A 33 36.91 8.73 -1.07
C SER A 33 36.67 9.95 -1.96
N ARG A 34 37.25 9.98 -3.15
CA ARG A 34 37.07 11.06 -4.11
C ARG A 34 35.63 11.14 -4.61
N GLN A 35 34.98 10.00 -4.87
CA GLN A 35 33.57 9.98 -5.28
C GLN A 35 32.64 10.54 -4.21
N ILE A 36 32.88 10.19 -2.94
CA ILE A 36 32.11 10.73 -1.81
C ILE A 36 32.36 12.24 -1.67
N ALA A 37 33.62 12.67 -1.68
CA ALA A 37 33.96 14.10 -1.55
C ALA A 37 33.32 14.92 -2.68
N THR A 38 33.43 14.46 -3.94
CA THR A 38 32.81 15.14 -5.07
C THR A 38 31.30 15.21 -4.95
N LEU A 39 30.65 14.14 -4.43
CA LEU A 39 29.21 14.13 -4.20
C LEU A 39 28.81 15.15 -3.12
N GLU A 40 29.54 15.20 -2.00
CA GLU A 40 29.31 16.17 -0.92
C GLU A 40 29.54 17.62 -1.38
N ASP A 41 30.56 17.85 -2.20
CA ASP A 41 30.84 19.16 -2.80
C ASP A 41 29.70 19.60 -3.73
N GLU A 42 29.19 18.71 -4.58
CA GLU A 42 28.06 19.00 -5.48
C GLU A 42 26.75 19.26 -4.72
N LEU A 43 26.53 18.58 -3.58
CA LEU A 43 25.38 18.77 -2.71
C LEU A 43 25.49 20.02 -1.82
N GLY A 44 26.69 20.51 -1.58
CA GLY A 44 26.96 21.65 -0.69
C GLY A 44 26.85 21.29 0.80
N PHE A 45 26.82 19.98 1.16
CA PHE A 45 26.81 19.52 2.54
C PHE A 45 27.42 18.13 2.70
N SER A 46 27.96 17.84 3.89
CA SER A 46 28.49 16.52 4.22
C SER A 46 27.37 15.51 4.48
N LEU A 47 27.62 14.25 4.08
CA LEU A 47 26.73 13.11 4.25
C LEU A 47 27.15 12.23 5.43
N PHE A 48 28.44 12.25 5.79
CA PHE A 48 29.02 11.41 6.82
C PHE A 48 29.70 12.23 7.92
N ASP A 49 29.67 11.67 9.13
CA ASP A 49 30.50 12.04 10.25
C ASP A 49 31.56 10.95 10.49
N ARG A 50 32.71 11.35 11.06
CA ARG A 50 33.75 10.39 11.48
C ARG A 50 33.60 10.08 12.96
N LEU A 51 33.21 8.85 13.28
CA LEU A 51 33.08 8.37 14.65
C LEU A 51 34.00 7.15 14.86
N ARG A 52 35.00 7.31 15.73
CA ARG A 52 35.96 6.26 16.09
C ARG A 52 36.59 5.55 14.87
N GLY A 53 36.93 6.32 13.85
CA GLY A 53 37.58 5.82 12.62
C GLY A 53 36.62 5.22 11.57
N ARG A 54 35.31 5.20 11.85
CA ARG A 54 34.27 4.78 10.89
C ARG A 54 33.50 5.99 10.34
N LEU A 55 33.00 5.82 9.13
CA LEU A 55 32.06 6.75 8.52
C LEU A 55 30.64 6.37 8.93
N VAL A 56 29.93 7.29 9.54
CA VAL A 56 28.54 7.13 9.96
C VAL A 56 27.70 8.21 9.29
N LEU A 57 26.56 7.84 8.74
CA LEU A 57 25.65 8.83 8.15
C LEU A 57 25.21 9.87 9.19
N ASN A 58 25.38 11.14 8.87
CA ASN A 58 24.75 12.20 9.63
C ASN A 58 23.25 12.34 9.27
N ARG A 59 22.54 13.27 9.92
CA ARG A 59 21.11 13.49 9.70
C ARG A 59 20.77 13.76 8.21
N ARG A 60 21.60 14.53 7.51
CA ARG A 60 21.43 14.86 6.09
C ARG A 60 21.70 13.61 5.22
N GLY A 61 22.75 12.85 5.54
CA GLY A 61 23.06 11.59 4.88
C GLY A 61 21.96 10.54 5.01
N LEU A 62 21.33 10.42 6.19
CA LEU A 62 20.18 9.53 6.41
C LEU A 62 18.98 9.92 5.55
N ALA A 63 18.69 11.23 5.45
CA ALA A 63 17.61 11.71 4.59
C ALA A 63 17.93 11.45 3.12
N PHE A 64 19.13 11.77 2.67
CA PHE A 64 19.57 11.60 1.29
C PHE A 64 19.63 10.11 0.87
N ARG A 65 20.05 9.21 1.78
CA ARG A 65 20.09 7.75 1.54
C ARG A 65 18.77 7.18 1.04
N ARG A 66 17.62 7.65 1.56
CA ARG A 66 16.30 7.20 1.14
C ARG A 66 16.06 7.49 -0.34
N HIS A 67 16.33 8.73 -0.77
CA HIS A 67 16.16 9.15 -2.17
C HIS A 67 17.14 8.42 -3.10
N VAL A 68 18.41 8.30 -2.68
CA VAL A 68 19.42 7.61 -3.49
C VAL A 68 19.08 6.13 -3.67
N ARG A 69 18.61 5.44 -2.61
CA ARG A 69 18.22 4.03 -2.71
C ARG A 69 17.09 3.84 -3.73
N GLN A 70 16.07 4.65 -3.65
CA GLN A 70 14.93 4.64 -4.57
C GLN A 70 15.37 4.86 -6.03
N THR A 71 16.24 5.84 -6.27
CA THR A 71 16.81 6.10 -7.60
C THR A 71 17.65 4.91 -8.11
N MET A 72 18.47 4.32 -7.24
CA MET A 72 19.32 3.19 -7.64
C MET A 72 18.50 1.92 -7.91
N ASP A 73 17.43 1.68 -7.16
CA ASP A 73 16.50 0.58 -7.43
C ASP A 73 15.89 0.73 -8.84
N SER A 74 15.50 1.93 -9.25
CA SER A 74 15.01 2.22 -10.61
C SER A 74 16.07 1.95 -11.68
N VAL A 75 17.32 2.35 -11.44
CA VAL A 75 18.44 2.06 -12.37
C VAL A 75 18.71 0.57 -12.48
N ASP A 76 18.68 -0.17 -11.36
CA ASP A 76 18.93 -1.61 -11.34
C ASP A 76 17.77 -2.42 -11.98
N HIS A 77 16.59 -1.81 -12.15
CA HIS A 77 15.48 -2.35 -12.95
C HIS A 77 15.67 -2.26 -14.48
N LEU A 78 16.47 -1.31 -14.97
CA LEU A 78 16.65 -1.09 -16.42
C LEU A 78 17.09 -2.35 -17.21
N PRO A 79 18.02 -3.20 -16.72
CA PRO A 79 18.39 -4.42 -17.46
C PRO A 79 17.24 -5.43 -17.58
N ARG A 80 16.33 -5.48 -16.58
CA ARG A 80 15.14 -6.32 -16.65
C ARG A 80 14.13 -5.78 -17.64
N ALA A 81 13.89 -4.47 -17.63
CA ALA A 81 13.04 -3.79 -18.61
C ALA A 81 13.56 -4.01 -20.02
N ALA A 82 14.87 -3.85 -20.24
CA ALA A 82 15.48 -4.07 -21.56
C ALA A 82 15.31 -5.54 -22.04
N ARG A 83 15.40 -6.52 -21.17
CA ARG A 83 15.14 -7.93 -21.51
C ARG A 83 13.67 -8.15 -21.85
N ALA A 84 12.74 -7.64 -21.03
CA ALA A 84 11.31 -7.72 -21.32
C ALA A 84 10.97 -7.11 -22.70
N ILE A 85 11.58 -5.96 -23.01
CA ILE A 85 11.48 -5.33 -24.33
C ILE A 85 12.03 -6.26 -25.43
N ALA A 86 13.19 -6.85 -25.24
CA ALA A 86 13.81 -7.77 -26.22
C ALA A 86 12.96 -9.04 -26.42
N ASP A 87 12.30 -9.51 -25.38
CA ASP A 87 11.42 -10.68 -25.40
C ASP A 87 9.99 -10.36 -25.92
N GLY A 88 9.74 -9.11 -26.34
CA GLY A 88 8.44 -8.70 -26.90
C GLY A 88 7.34 -8.48 -25.87
N VAL A 89 7.66 -8.43 -24.57
CA VAL A 89 6.71 -8.16 -23.48
C VAL A 89 6.53 -6.64 -23.36
N PHE A 90 5.93 -6.03 -24.40
CA PHE A 90 5.73 -4.57 -24.43
C PHE A 90 4.48 -4.09 -23.70
N ASN A 91 3.52 -4.97 -23.43
CA ASN A 91 2.14 -4.59 -23.07
C ASN A 91 1.70 -5.19 -21.74
N ARG A 92 2.52 -5.10 -20.72
CA ARG A 92 2.16 -5.59 -19.39
C ARG A 92 1.53 -4.48 -18.56
N VAL A 93 0.32 -4.70 -18.07
CA VAL A 93 -0.31 -3.76 -17.12
C VAL A 93 0.44 -3.76 -15.78
N ASN A 94 0.88 -2.59 -15.34
CA ASN A 94 1.54 -2.39 -14.05
C ASN A 94 0.57 -1.71 -13.09
N VAL A 95 0.15 -2.42 -12.06
CA VAL A 95 -0.80 -1.95 -11.05
C VAL A 95 -0.10 -1.86 -9.71
N VAL A 96 -0.22 -0.74 -9.02
CA VAL A 96 0.15 -0.62 -7.62
C VAL A 96 -1.09 -0.38 -6.78
N ALA A 97 -1.19 -1.07 -5.65
CA ALA A 97 -2.32 -0.89 -4.75
C ALA A 97 -1.94 -1.17 -3.29
N THR A 98 -2.79 -0.71 -2.37
CA THR A 98 -2.67 -1.04 -0.95
C THR A 98 -3.16 -2.46 -0.65
N SER A 99 -2.81 -2.95 0.54
CA SER A 99 -3.08 -4.32 0.98
C SER A 99 -4.56 -4.73 0.85
N SER A 100 -5.50 -3.90 1.32
CA SER A 100 -6.95 -4.22 1.23
C SER A 100 -7.40 -4.44 -0.20
N ILE A 101 -6.96 -3.57 -1.10
CA ILE A 101 -7.35 -3.61 -2.51
C ILE A 101 -6.78 -4.86 -3.19
N ILE A 102 -5.51 -5.17 -2.94
CA ILE A 102 -4.85 -6.34 -3.53
C ILE A 102 -5.47 -7.65 -3.06
N HIS A 103 -5.84 -7.75 -1.79
CA HIS A 103 -6.39 -9.00 -1.27
C HIS A 103 -7.91 -9.13 -1.48
N GLY A 104 -8.64 -8.03 -1.44
CA GLY A 104 -10.10 -8.05 -1.47
C GLY A 104 -10.70 -7.74 -2.84
N LEU A 105 -10.20 -6.69 -3.51
CA LEU A 105 -10.84 -6.15 -4.71
C LEU A 105 -10.23 -6.69 -6.01
N LEU A 106 -8.91 -6.79 -6.10
CA LEU A 106 -8.24 -7.14 -7.37
C LEU A 106 -8.30 -8.63 -7.77
N PRO A 107 -8.31 -9.63 -6.87
CA PRO A 107 -8.19 -11.03 -7.27
C PRO A 107 -9.22 -11.51 -8.31
N PRO A 108 -10.53 -11.16 -8.22
CA PRO A 108 -11.50 -11.55 -9.24
C PRO A 108 -11.23 -10.93 -10.61
N ALA A 109 -10.85 -9.65 -10.65
CA ALA A 109 -10.49 -8.96 -11.90
C ALA A 109 -9.21 -9.55 -12.52
N ILE A 110 -8.20 -9.87 -11.70
CA ILE A 110 -6.98 -10.54 -12.16
C ILE A 110 -7.29 -11.91 -12.75
N ALA A 111 -8.16 -12.71 -12.10
CA ALA A 111 -8.54 -14.03 -12.58
C ALA A 111 -9.23 -13.94 -13.96
N GLN A 112 -10.14 -13.00 -14.13
CA GLN A 112 -10.81 -12.77 -15.41
C GLN A 112 -9.83 -12.27 -16.48
N TYR A 113 -8.96 -11.34 -16.13
CA TYR A 113 -7.95 -10.79 -17.06
C TYR A 113 -7.02 -11.89 -17.58
N VAL A 114 -6.47 -12.71 -16.70
CA VAL A 114 -5.56 -13.81 -17.09
C VAL A 114 -6.27 -14.87 -17.94
N ALA A 115 -7.55 -15.13 -17.67
CA ALA A 115 -8.35 -16.06 -18.48
C ALA A 115 -8.60 -15.52 -19.90
N GLN A 116 -8.82 -14.22 -20.06
CA GLN A 116 -9.07 -13.59 -21.36
C GLN A 116 -7.78 -13.34 -22.14
N TRP A 117 -6.67 -13.00 -21.45
CA TRP A 117 -5.37 -12.69 -22.07
C TRP A 117 -4.22 -13.47 -21.43
N PRO A 118 -4.14 -14.80 -21.65
CA PRO A 118 -3.16 -15.66 -20.94
C PRO A 118 -1.69 -15.34 -21.27
N GLY A 119 -1.44 -14.62 -22.38
CA GLY A 119 -0.09 -14.19 -22.78
C GLY A 119 0.37 -12.85 -22.17
N LEU A 120 -0.51 -12.16 -21.45
CA LEU A 120 -0.26 -10.78 -20.95
C LEU A 120 -0.51 -10.68 -19.43
N PRO A 121 0.27 -11.36 -18.58
CA PRO A 121 0.03 -11.35 -17.14
C PRO A 121 0.20 -9.94 -16.55
N PRO A 122 -0.76 -9.43 -15.76
CA PRO A 122 -0.60 -8.14 -15.09
C PRO A 122 0.51 -8.22 -14.04
N ARG A 123 1.17 -7.12 -13.79
CA ARG A 123 2.10 -6.96 -12.67
C ARG A 123 1.39 -6.17 -11.58
N VAL A 124 1.15 -6.81 -10.43
CA VAL A 124 0.49 -6.19 -9.29
C VAL A 124 1.49 -6.05 -8.14
N ILE A 125 1.64 -4.84 -7.64
CA ILE A 125 2.62 -4.50 -6.60
C ILE A 125 1.88 -3.95 -5.38
N MET A 126 2.12 -4.56 -4.22
CA MET A 126 1.63 -4.05 -2.96
C MET A 126 2.57 -2.97 -2.41
N ARG A 127 1.99 -1.84 -2.00
CA ARG A 127 2.67 -0.75 -1.30
C ARG A 127 1.78 -0.22 -0.19
N SER A 128 2.39 0.32 0.85
CA SER A 128 1.67 1.15 1.82
C SER A 128 1.23 2.47 1.18
N LEU A 129 0.23 3.12 1.77
CA LEU A 129 -0.27 4.42 1.28
C LEU A 129 0.86 5.46 1.18
N ARG A 130 1.75 5.47 2.15
CA ARG A 130 2.91 6.35 2.19
C ARG A 130 3.89 6.07 1.05
N GLU A 131 4.22 4.79 0.81
CA GLU A 131 5.10 4.41 -0.30
C GLU A 131 4.49 4.76 -1.65
N ILE A 132 3.16 4.60 -1.82
CA ILE A 132 2.47 5.02 -3.04
C ILE A 132 2.59 6.53 -3.21
N SER A 133 2.33 7.33 -2.18
CA SER A 133 2.44 8.78 -2.23
C SER A 133 3.86 9.25 -2.56
N ASP A 134 4.87 8.58 -2.00
CA ASP A 134 6.27 8.97 -2.16
C ASP A 134 6.88 8.49 -3.48
N SER A 135 6.50 7.29 -3.99
CA SER A 135 7.16 6.62 -5.11
C SER A 135 6.35 6.54 -6.40
N ALA A 136 5.02 6.49 -6.34
CA ALA A 136 4.20 6.35 -7.54
C ALA A 136 4.45 7.43 -8.61
N PRO A 137 4.75 8.69 -8.26
CA PRO A 137 5.08 9.71 -9.26
C PRO A 137 6.36 9.45 -10.05
N GLU A 138 7.24 8.60 -9.58
CA GLU A 138 8.56 8.30 -10.16
C GLU A 138 8.62 6.93 -10.84
N GLU A 139 7.64 6.06 -10.57
CA GLU A 139 7.55 4.72 -11.14
C GLU A 139 6.52 4.66 -12.30
N ASP A 140 6.72 3.71 -13.20
CA ASP A 140 5.92 3.52 -14.42
C ASP A 140 4.72 2.60 -14.10
N PHE A 141 3.71 3.15 -13.41
CA PHE A 141 2.45 2.47 -13.15
C PHE A 141 1.37 2.92 -14.13
N ASP A 142 0.64 1.96 -14.68
CA ASP A 142 -0.54 2.23 -15.50
C ASP A 142 -1.75 2.61 -14.64
N LEU A 143 -1.88 1.93 -13.48
CA LEU A 143 -2.95 2.16 -12.53
C LEU A 143 -2.43 2.19 -11.09
N VAL A 144 -2.94 3.14 -10.32
CA VAL A 144 -2.76 3.24 -8.87
C VAL A 144 -4.10 3.12 -8.19
N LEU A 145 -4.26 2.16 -7.27
CA LEU A 145 -5.47 1.99 -6.48
C LEU A 145 -5.15 2.17 -5.00
N ALA A 146 -5.77 3.15 -4.38
CA ALA A 146 -5.46 3.51 -3.00
C ALA A 146 -6.67 4.09 -2.27
N PRO A 147 -6.72 4.03 -0.92
CA PRO A 147 -7.66 4.77 -0.13
C PRO A 147 -7.56 6.28 -0.37
N MET A 148 -8.71 6.96 -0.33
CA MET A 148 -8.79 8.41 -0.48
C MET A 148 -8.88 9.12 0.88
N PRO A 149 -8.36 10.36 0.97
CA PRO A 149 -7.60 11.10 -0.03
C PRO A 149 -6.12 10.69 -0.08
N ILE A 150 -5.52 10.75 -1.27
CA ILE A 150 -4.07 10.59 -1.46
C ILE A 150 -3.53 11.63 -2.44
N PRO A 151 -2.44 12.35 -2.13
CA PRO A 151 -1.82 13.29 -3.04
C PRO A 151 -0.98 12.56 -4.09
N LEU A 152 -1.44 12.56 -5.34
CA LEU A 152 -0.76 11.95 -6.49
C LEU A 152 -0.64 12.97 -7.65
N PRO A 153 0.31 13.92 -7.60
CA PRO A 153 0.33 15.07 -8.51
C PRO A 153 0.52 14.73 -9.99
N ARG A 154 1.05 13.53 -10.31
CA ARG A 154 1.24 13.03 -11.69
C ARG A 154 0.15 12.09 -12.16
N PHE A 155 -0.85 11.85 -11.34
CA PHE A 155 -1.96 10.97 -11.64
C PHE A 155 -3.27 11.75 -11.60
N ARG A 156 -4.22 11.35 -12.42
CA ARG A 156 -5.59 11.84 -12.39
C ARG A 156 -6.49 10.76 -11.82
N LEU A 157 -7.47 11.16 -11.04
CA LEU A 157 -8.52 10.25 -10.58
C LEU A 157 -9.37 9.83 -11.79
N ILE A 158 -9.51 8.52 -11.97
CA ILE A 158 -10.37 7.91 -12.99
C ILE A 158 -11.75 7.60 -12.40
N GLU A 159 -11.75 6.95 -11.25
CA GLU A 159 -12.97 6.49 -10.61
C GLU A 159 -12.84 6.56 -9.09
N LYS A 160 -13.96 6.83 -8.42
CA LYS A 160 -14.11 6.82 -6.98
C LYS A 160 -15.09 5.73 -6.59
N ILE A 161 -14.66 4.81 -5.73
CA ILE A 161 -15.44 3.69 -5.21
C ILE A 161 -15.78 4.00 -3.77
N ASP A 162 -16.99 4.53 -3.53
CA ASP A 162 -17.50 4.77 -2.18
C ASP A 162 -17.99 3.47 -1.55
N PHE A 163 -17.74 3.28 -0.26
CA PHE A 163 -18.20 2.12 0.51
C PHE A 163 -18.38 2.46 1.99
N GLU A 164 -19.21 1.65 2.66
CA GLU A 164 -19.41 1.68 4.11
C GLU A 164 -18.48 0.65 4.75
N LEU A 165 -17.91 0.96 5.94
CA LEU A 165 -17.19 -0.02 6.74
C LEU A 165 -18.18 -0.90 7.51
N TYR A 166 -17.86 -2.18 7.58
CA TYR A 166 -18.60 -3.16 8.34
C TYR A 166 -17.85 -3.54 9.63
N LEU A 167 -18.58 -3.83 10.68
CA LEU A 167 -18.00 -4.40 11.89
C LEU A 167 -17.99 -5.93 11.76
N ALA A 168 -16.81 -6.52 11.93
CA ALA A 168 -16.62 -7.96 11.96
C ALA A 168 -16.16 -8.42 13.34
N GLY A 169 -16.72 -9.52 13.82
CA GLY A 169 -16.35 -10.10 15.12
C GLY A 169 -16.72 -11.57 15.24
N PRO A 170 -16.17 -12.28 16.23
CA PRO A 170 -16.59 -13.65 16.55
C PRO A 170 -18.08 -13.72 16.90
N VAL A 171 -18.74 -14.82 16.57
CA VAL A 171 -20.10 -15.11 17.03
C VAL A 171 -20.14 -15.03 18.56
N GLY A 172 -21.14 -14.35 19.12
CA GLY A 172 -21.30 -14.13 20.56
C GLY A 172 -20.61 -12.86 21.08
N SER A 173 -19.73 -12.21 20.29
CA SER A 173 -19.15 -10.90 20.64
C SER A 173 -19.97 -9.72 20.09
N LEU A 174 -20.89 -9.99 19.16
CA LEU A 174 -21.77 -9.00 18.54
C LEU A 174 -23.24 -9.45 18.72
N PRO A 175 -24.20 -8.51 18.83
CA PRO A 175 -25.62 -8.83 18.89
C PRO A 175 -26.07 -9.78 17.77
N GLU A 176 -27.02 -10.67 18.04
CA GLU A 176 -27.42 -11.73 17.10
C GLU A 176 -28.47 -11.31 16.08
N ASP A 177 -29.11 -10.16 16.28
CA ASP A 177 -30.09 -9.62 15.33
C ASP A 177 -29.40 -9.12 14.05
N ASP A 178 -30.12 -9.09 12.94
CA ASP A 178 -29.63 -8.63 11.63
C ASP A 178 -29.76 -7.11 11.45
N ALA A 179 -30.26 -6.40 12.45
CA ALA A 179 -30.36 -4.95 12.41
C ALA A 179 -28.97 -4.31 12.52
N PRO A 180 -28.77 -3.11 11.93
CA PRO A 180 -27.55 -2.34 12.13
C PRO A 180 -27.28 -2.09 13.61
N ILE A 181 -26.10 -2.49 14.09
CA ILE A 181 -25.71 -2.43 15.49
C ILE A 181 -25.55 -0.98 15.93
N ASP A 182 -26.08 -0.63 17.09
CA ASP A 182 -25.75 0.61 17.77
C ASP A 182 -24.40 0.46 18.47
N LEU A 183 -23.47 1.40 18.25
CA LEU A 183 -22.14 1.35 18.84
C LEU A 183 -22.17 1.31 20.37
N GLY A 184 -23.20 1.90 20.99
CA GLY A 184 -23.40 1.82 22.43
C GLY A 184 -23.48 0.40 22.99
N SER A 185 -23.84 -0.59 22.16
CA SER A 185 -23.84 -2.01 22.54
C SER A 185 -22.46 -2.66 22.59
N LEU A 186 -21.39 -1.94 22.19
CA LEU A 186 -20.03 -2.45 22.08
C LEU A 186 -19.14 -2.08 23.29
N GLU A 187 -19.72 -1.58 24.36
CA GLU A 187 -19.00 -1.22 25.59
C GLU A 187 -18.18 -2.40 26.10
N GLY A 188 -16.87 -2.19 26.25
CA GLY A 188 -15.93 -3.21 26.72
C GLY A 188 -15.62 -4.35 25.77
N VAL A 189 -16.17 -4.35 24.55
CA VAL A 189 -15.85 -5.37 23.52
C VAL A 189 -14.38 -5.28 23.14
N PRO A 190 -13.64 -6.40 23.04
CA PRO A 190 -12.27 -6.40 22.56
C PRO A 190 -12.19 -5.93 21.10
N PHE A 191 -11.40 -4.90 20.84
CA PHE A 191 -11.20 -4.31 19.51
C PHE A 191 -9.77 -4.45 19.01
N ILE A 192 -9.64 -4.67 17.72
CA ILE A 192 -8.37 -4.63 16.98
C ILE A 192 -8.33 -3.28 16.26
N SER A 193 -7.39 -2.41 16.66
CA SER A 193 -7.17 -1.13 16.01
C SER A 193 -6.25 -1.27 14.80
N LEU A 194 -6.40 -0.34 13.87
CA LEU A 194 -5.43 -0.11 12.83
C LEU A 194 -4.43 0.96 13.27
N ASP A 195 -3.24 0.93 12.66
CA ASP A 195 -2.24 1.99 12.82
C ASP A 195 -2.91 3.36 12.57
N PRO A 196 -2.63 4.41 13.38
CA PRO A 196 -3.17 5.77 13.20
C PRO A 196 -2.94 6.38 11.81
N PHE A 197 -1.95 5.86 11.06
CA PHE A 197 -1.74 6.24 9.67
C PHE A 197 -2.60 5.44 8.66
N ALA A 198 -3.39 4.47 9.13
CA ALA A 198 -4.39 3.81 8.29
C ALA A 198 -5.55 4.78 8.02
N THR A 199 -5.97 4.82 6.78
CA THR A 199 -6.82 5.89 6.22
C THR A 199 -8.17 6.07 6.94
N TYR A 200 -8.68 5.08 7.66
CA TYR A 200 -9.98 5.16 8.33
C TYR A 200 -9.94 4.97 9.86
N GLN A 201 -8.77 4.79 10.46
CA GLN A 201 -8.68 4.64 11.92
C GLN A 201 -9.11 5.92 12.66
N GLU A 202 -8.70 7.09 12.18
CA GLU A 202 -9.13 8.39 12.74
C GLU A 202 -10.66 8.55 12.69
N GLY A 203 -11.29 8.13 11.60
CA GLY A 203 -12.75 8.15 11.48
C GLY A 203 -13.44 7.21 12.45
N ILE A 204 -12.87 6.01 12.68
CA ILE A 204 -13.37 5.04 13.67
C ILE A 204 -13.28 5.63 15.09
N GLU A 205 -12.13 6.19 15.45
CA GLU A 205 -11.91 6.78 16.77
C GLU A 205 -12.83 7.98 17.02
N THR A 206 -13.01 8.84 16.00
CA THR A 206 -13.95 9.96 16.08
C THR A 206 -15.38 9.47 16.31
N MET A 207 -15.81 8.47 15.55
CA MET A 207 -17.16 7.89 15.67
C MET A 207 -17.39 7.23 17.03
N LEU A 208 -16.41 6.50 17.58
CA LEU A 208 -16.48 5.91 18.92
C LEU A 208 -16.53 7.01 19.99
N ALA A 209 -15.71 8.05 19.88
CA ALA A 209 -15.69 9.16 20.82
C ALA A 209 -17.02 9.95 20.82
N GLU A 210 -17.62 10.20 19.66
CA GLU A 210 -18.91 10.87 19.54
C GLU A 210 -20.06 10.08 20.18
N THR A 211 -19.97 8.76 20.18
CA THR A 211 -20.97 7.89 20.82
C THR A 211 -20.71 7.65 22.32
N GLY A 212 -19.57 8.08 22.83
CA GLY A 212 -19.15 7.89 24.21
C GLY A 212 -18.87 6.44 24.58
N VAL A 213 -18.61 5.58 23.61
CA VAL A 213 -18.33 4.16 23.81
C VAL A 213 -16.85 3.94 24.08
N GLU A 214 -16.51 3.29 25.17
CA GLU A 214 -15.16 2.84 25.48
C GLU A 214 -14.95 1.39 25.03
N VAL A 215 -14.11 1.20 24.01
CA VAL A 215 -13.70 -0.14 23.56
C VAL A 215 -12.33 -0.50 24.13
N THR A 216 -12.08 -1.79 24.34
CA THR A 216 -10.79 -2.26 24.81
C THR A 216 -9.92 -2.67 23.63
N TYR A 217 -8.91 -1.87 23.28
CA TYR A 217 -7.96 -2.25 22.24
C TYR A 217 -7.03 -3.36 22.74
N VAL A 218 -7.12 -4.53 22.12
CA VAL A 218 -6.34 -5.73 22.47
C VAL A 218 -5.18 -5.99 21.51
N CYS A 219 -5.20 -5.38 20.34
CA CYS A 219 -4.13 -5.46 19.35
C CYS A 219 -4.17 -4.24 18.42
N GLU A 220 -3.01 -3.78 17.96
CA GLU A 220 -2.86 -2.79 16.90
C GLU A 220 -2.10 -3.42 15.74
N THR A 221 -2.52 -3.17 14.49
CA THR A 221 -1.87 -3.66 13.28
C THR A 221 -1.92 -2.63 12.16
N SER A 222 -0.89 -2.58 11.33
CA SER A 222 -0.87 -1.73 10.14
C SER A 222 -1.58 -2.35 8.91
N SER A 223 -2.13 -3.55 9.04
CA SER A 223 -2.73 -4.31 7.93
C SER A 223 -4.16 -4.71 8.24
N VAL A 224 -5.11 -4.23 7.44
CA VAL A 224 -6.53 -4.64 7.50
C VAL A 224 -6.69 -6.14 7.32
N VAL A 225 -5.86 -6.77 6.47
CA VAL A 225 -5.88 -8.23 6.28
C VAL A 225 -5.45 -8.95 7.56
N THR A 226 -4.45 -8.43 8.27
CA THR A 226 -4.06 -8.97 9.57
C THR A 226 -5.18 -8.80 10.59
N ALA A 227 -5.82 -7.63 10.65
CA ALA A 227 -6.99 -7.41 11.52
C ALA A 227 -8.09 -8.43 11.23
N ALA A 228 -8.41 -8.66 9.96
CA ALA A 228 -9.38 -9.65 9.53
C ALA A 228 -9.03 -11.09 9.97
N GLN A 229 -7.75 -11.46 9.90
CA GLN A 229 -7.29 -12.78 10.39
C GLN A 229 -7.35 -12.89 11.91
N LEU A 230 -7.07 -11.82 12.65
CA LEU A 230 -7.21 -11.77 14.10
C LEU A 230 -8.67 -11.92 14.53
N VAL A 231 -9.61 -11.28 13.81
CA VAL A 231 -11.06 -11.52 14.00
C VAL A 231 -11.39 -13.00 13.82
N ARG A 232 -10.92 -13.63 12.74
CA ARG A 232 -11.12 -15.08 12.51
C ARG A 232 -10.51 -15.96 13.60
N SER A 233 -9.45 -15.50 14.24
CA SER A 233 -8.80 -16.20 15.36
C SER A 233 -9.47 -15.95 16.71
N GLY A 234 -10.56 -15.17 16.75
CA GLY A 234 -11.34 -14.91 17.97
C GLY A 234 -10.71 -13.87 18.90
N VAL A 235 -9.75 -13.06 18.41
CA VAL A 235 -9.01 -12.08 19.24
C VAL A 235 -9.89 -10.88 19.62
N GLY A 236 -10.80 -10.45 18.72
CA GLY A 236 -11.67 -9.30 18.94
C GLY A 236 -12.41 -8.89 17.68
N CYS A 237 -13.05 -7.72 17.74
CA CYS A 237 -13.78 -7.13 16.63
C CYS A 237 -12.91 -6.10 15.88
N ALA A 238 -13.19 -5.89 14.59
CA ALA A 238 -12.54 -4.88 13.77
C ALA A 238 -13.50 -4.29 12.75
N PHE A 239 -13.30 -3.03 12.39
CA PHE A 239 -13.92 -2.43 11.21
C PHE A 239 -13.16 -2.82 9.95
N LEU A 240 -13.88 -3.33 8.96
CA LEU A 240 -13.33 -3.82 7.70
C LEU A 240 -14.10 -3.22 6.51
N ASP A 241 -13.41 -2.97 5.42
CA ASP A 241 -14.06 -2.64 4.15
C ASP A 241 -14.85 -3.83 3.58
N PRO A 242 -15.80 -3.61 2.65
CA PRO A 242 -16.67 -4.67 2.15
C PRO A 242 -15.92 -5.81 1.44
N PHE A 243 -14.79 -5.49 0.80
CA PHE A 243 -14.01 -6.47 0.05
C PHE A 243 -13.23 -7.41 0.97
N ILE A 244 -12.64 -6.88 2.04
CA ILE A 244 -11.97 -7.69 3.08
C ILE A 244 -13.00 -8.39 3.96
N SER A 245 -14.12 -7.73 4.31
CA SER A 245 -15.17 -8.34 5.12
C SER A 245 -15.76 -9.59 4.44
N SER A 246 -15.86 -9.60 3.11
CA SER A 246 -16.31 -10.75 2.34
C SER A 246 -15.40 -11.97 2.49
N LEU A 247 -14.08 -11.76 2.65
CA LEU A 247 -13.08 -12.83 2.81
C LEU A 247 -13.13 -13.49 4.20
N VAL A 248 -13.67 -12.82 5.19
CA VAL A 248 -13.75 -13.36 6.56
C VAL A 248 -15.11 -13.92 6.90
N ARG A 249 -16.15 -13.68 6.10
CA ARG A 249 -17.47 -14.29 6.28
C ARG A 249 -17.35 -15.81 6.31
N GLY A 250 -17.98 -16.42 7.31
CA GLY A 250 -17.97 -17.87 7.46
C GLY A 250 -18.42 -18.32 8.85
N PRO A 251 -18.42 -19.62 9.12
CA PRO A 251 -18.81 -20.15 10.43
C PRO A 251 -17.99 -19.50 11.54
N GLY A 252 -18.69 -19.04 12.59
CA GLY A 252 -18.06 -18.43 13.76
C GLY A 252 -17.75 -16.93 13.64
N ILE A 253 -18.01 -16.28 12.48
CA ILE A 253 -17.80 -14.84 12.30
C ILE A 253 -19.09 -14.16 11.87
N ARG A 254 -19.39 -13.06 12.53
CA ARG A 254 -20.43 -12.11 12.11
C ARG A 254 -19.80 -10.90 11.44
N VAL A 255 -20.44 -10.42 10.39
CA VAL A 255 -20.13 -9.16 9.70
C VAL A 255 -21.44 -8.38 9.61
N VAL A 256 -21.48 -7.23 10.23
CA VAL A 256 -22.69 -6.43 10.41
C VAL A 256 -22.45 -4.97 10.07
N SER A 257 -23.52 -4.27 9.67
CA SER A 257 -23.53 -2.81 9.55
C SER A 257 -23.66 -2.17 10.93
N VAL A 258 -23.18 -0.96 11.08
CA VAL A 258 -23.42 -0.11 12.25
C VAL A 258 -24.36 1.04 11.90
N ARG A 259 -25.15 1.53 12.87
CA ARG A 259 -26.08 2.67 12.64
C ARG A 259 -25.33 3.95 12.28
N GLN A 260 -24.19 4.15 12.92
CA GLN A 260 -23.30 5.29 12.69
C GLN A 260 -22.40 4.99 11.49
N LYS A 261 -22.96 5.13 10.30
CA LYS A 261 -22.29 4.79 9.04
C LYS A 261 -20.95 5.49 8.86
N LEU A 262 -19.87 4.74 8.75
CA LEU A 262 -18.56 5.27 8.40
C LEU A 262 -18.30 5.03 6.92
N MET A 263 -18.46 6.11 6.15
CA MET A 263 -18.23 6.08 4.70
C MET A 263 -16.76 6.32 4.38
N HIS A 264 -16.25 5.54 3.46
CA HIS A 264 -14.88 5.63 2.95
C HIS A 264 -14.86 5.48 1.43
N ALA A 265 -13.70 5.71 0.82
CA ALA A 265 -13.56 5.53 -0.62
C ALA A 265 -12.17 5.00 -1.01
N TYR A 266 -12.15 4.19 -2.06
CA TYR A 266 -10.96 3.95 -2.86
C TYR A 266 -10.96 4.82 -4.11
N GLY A 267 -9.80 5.31 -4.50
CA GLY A 267 -9.58 5.98 -5.78
C GLY A 267 -8.82 5.07 -6.73
N ILE A 268 -9.23 5.04 -7.99
CA ILE A 268 -8.47 4.47 -9.10
C ILE A 268 -7.87 5.64 -9.87
N TYR A 269 -6.58 5.64 -10.00
CA TYR A 269 -5.82 6.72 -10.63
C TYR A 269 -5.00 6.19 -11.80
N ALA A 270 -4.85 7.03 -12.82
CA ALA A 270 -3.98 6.79 -13.97
C ALA A 270 -3.04 7.97 -14.20
N PRO A 271 -1.91 7.79 -14.90
CA PRO A 271 -1.02 8.87 -15.25
C PRO A 271 -1.76 10.04 -15.91
N SER A 272 -1.40 11.28 -15.54
CA SER A 272 -1.99 12.49 -16.15
C SER A 272 -1.51 12.71 -17.57
N SER A 273 -0.38 12.08 -17.95
CA SER A 273 0.22 12.17 -19.28
C SER A 273 -0.32 11.05 -20.19
N GLY A 274 -1.15 11.41 -21.15
CA GLY A 274 -1.62 10.49 -22.19
C GLY A 274 -2.83 9.62 -21.81
N PRO A 275 -3.36 8.86 -22.77
CA PRO A 275 -4.39 7.85 -22.55
C PRO A 275 -3.82 6.62 -21.86
N LEU A 276 -4.67 5.83 -21.22
CA LEU A 276 -4.33 4.47 -20.79
C LEU A 276 -3.96 3.59 -22.02
N SER A 277 -3.07 2.63 -21.81
CA SER A 277 -2.87 1.56 -22.78
C SER A 277 -4.16 0.74 -22.96
N HIS A 278 -4.24 0.00 -24.07
CA HIS A 278 -5.39 -0.87 -24.31
C HIS A 278 -5.55 -1.90 -23.18
N GLU A 279 -4.45 -2.51 -22.75
CA GLU A 279 -4.40 -3.51 -21.70
C GLU A 279 -4.79 -2.93 -20.34
N ALA A 280 -4.32 -1.73 -20.02
CA ALA A 280 -4.70 -1.06 -18.78
C ALA A 280 -6.19 -0.67 -18.78
N THR A 281 -6.75 -0.28 -19.93
CA THR A 281 -8.18 -0.02 -20.09
C THR A 281 -9.00 -1.28 -19.84
N GLN A 282 -8.63 -2.39 -20.46
CA GLN A 282 -9.32 -3.68 -20.28
C GLN A 282 -9.24 -4.17 -18.82
N PHE A 283 -8.08 -4.03 -18.19
CA PHE A 283 -7.93 -4.38 -16.77
C PHE A 283 -8.82 -3.51 -15.88
N LEU A 284 -8.86 -2.20 -16.14
CA LEU A 284 -9.72 -1.26 -15.43
C LEU A 284 -11.20 -1.61 -15.56
N GLU A 285 -11.67 -1.94 -16.77
CA GLU A 285 -13.05 -2.34 -17.01
C GLU A 285 -13.44 -3.56 -16.15
N LEU A 286 -12.58 -4.60 -16.09
CA LEU A 286 -12.83 -5.77 -15.24
C LEU A 286 -12.85 -5.44 -13.74
N VAL A 287 -12.03 -4.49 -13.29
CA VAL A 287 -12.07 -4.02 -11.90
C VAL A 287 -13.41 -3.33 -11.61
N LEU A 288 -13.86 -2.45 -12.51
CA LEU A 288 -15.12 -1.72 -12.35
C LEU A 288 -16.33 -2.64 -12.42
N ASP A 289 -16.34 -3.62 -13.33
CA ASP A 289 -17.40 -4.62 -13.44
C ASP A 289 -17.55 -5.43 -12.14
N TYR A 290 -16.42 -5.82 -11.55
CA TYR A 290 -16.45 -6.50 -10.26
C TYR A 290 -16.99 -5.60 -9.14
N VAL A 291 -16.56 -4.34 -9.08
CA VAL A 291 -17.06 -3.38 -8.08
C VAL A 291 -18.57 -3.21 -8.18
N HIS A 292 -19.09 -2.99 -9.39
CA HIS A 292 -20.53 -2.80 -9.63
C HIS A 292 -21.33 -4.07 -9.25
N SER A 293 -20.81 -5.24 -9.58
CA SER A 293 -21.46 -6.50 -9.21
C SER A 293 -21.47 -6.74 -7.70
N ALA A 294 -20.38 -6.41 -7.01
CA ALA A 294 -20.27 -6.56 -5.56
C ALA A 294 -21.19 -5.57 -4.81
N GLN A 295 -21.29 -4.33 -5.29
CA GLN A 295 -22.20 -3.33 -4.71
C GLN A 295 -23.68 -3.66 -4.97
N GLY A 296 -24.01 -4.19 -6.14
CA GLY A 296 -25.36 -4.66 -6.48
C GLY A 296 -25.82 -5.82 -5.60
N SER A 297 -24.94 -6.76 -5.31
CA SER A 297 -25.22 -7.91 -4.43
C SER A 297 -25.41 -7.49 -2.96
N ALA A 298 -24.65 -6.49 -2.48
CA ALA A 298 -24.81 -5.95 -1.13
C ALA A 298 -26.15 -5.21 -0.95
N SER A 299 -26.68 -4.58 -2.00
CA SER A 299 -27.98 -3.90 -1.98
C SER A 299 -29.16 -4.88 -2.00
N GLN A 300 -29.01 -6.04 -2.63
CA GLN A 300 -30.06 -7.06 -2.70
C GLN A 300 -30.18 -7.88 -1.41
N SER A 301 -29.07 -8.18 -0.73
CA SER A 301 -29.11 -8.88 0.57
C SER A 301 -29.77 -8.05 1.68
N ASN A 302 -29.88 -6.73 1.53
CA ASN A 302 -30.59 -5.83 2.44
C ASN A 302 -32.09 -5.67 2.10
N LEU A 303 -32.59 -6.25 1.01
CA LEU A 303 -33.99 -6.18 0.56
C LEU A 303 -34.76 -7.50 0.74
N GLU A 304 -34.07 -8.60 1.03
CA GLU A 304 -34.67 -9.94 1.21
C GLU A 304 -34.75 -10.37 2.69
N THR A 305 -34.48 -9.48 3.64
CA THR A 305 -34.73 -9.63 5.06
C THR A 305 -35.67 -8.55 5.55
#